data_cb336b1736a9d55883527fce6ef11309
#
_entry.id   cb336b1736a9d55883527fce6ef11309
#
_cell.length_a   1.000
_cell.length_b   1.000
_cell.length_c   1.000
_cell.angle_alpha   90.00
_cell.angle_beta   90.00
_cell.angle_gamma   90.00
#
_symmetry.space_group_name_H-M   'P 1'
#
loop_
_entity.id
_entity.type
_entity.pdbx_description
1 polymer ?
#
loop_
_entity_poly.entity_id
_entity_poly.type
_entity_poly.pdbx_seq_one_letter_code
_entity_poly.pdbx_strand_id
1 'polypeptide(L)'
;MSNFTVFKSSAGSGKTFNLVKNYLKIALADTANPPQIYKRILAITFTNKAAGEMKERVIETLKNLTRSEKQEAMREKLCEELSVSSQELANRSSVLLNAILHNYSDFSIGTIDSFIHRVVRTFALDLRLPLNFTIEMNRDLILAQCIEELAKKVGEDETITKILTEFSQTRMEEEDRKSTR
;
A
#
# COMPACT_ATOMS: atom_id res chain seq x y z
N MET A 1 -15.96 16.81 -15.89
CA MET A 1 -15.20 15.58 -16.21
C MET A 1 -15.31 14.66 -15.03
N SER A 2 -15.60 13.37 -15.23
CA SER A 2 -15.64 12.40 -14.15
C SER A 2 -14.24 12.20 -13.60
N ASN A 3 -14.02 12.50 -12.30
CA ASN A 3 -12.74 12.33 -11.64
C ASN A 3 -12.51 10.89 -11.16
N PHE A 4 -13.39 9.95 -11.58
CA PHE A 4 -13.35 8.57 -11.14
C PHE A 4 -13.42 7.61 -12.33
N THR A 5 -12.46 6.69 -12.41
CA THR A 5 -12.39 5.69 -13.49
C THR A 5 -12.24 4.29 -12.89
N VAL A 6 -13.09 3.35 -13.31
CA VAL A 6 -13.04 1.95 -12.91
C VAL A 6 -12.56 1.09 -14.07
N PHE A 7 -11.50 0.32 -13.87
CA PHE A 7 -11.01 -0.68 -14.82
C PHE A 7 -11.43 -2.08 -14.38
N LYS A 8 -12.36 -2.69 -15.10
CA LYS A 8 -12.71 -4.11 -14.92
C LYS A 8 -11.73 -4.96 -15.72
N SER A 9 -11.11 -5.93 -15.07
CA SER A 9 -10.22 -6.86 -15.77
C SER A 9 -10.13 -8.22 -15.07
N SER A 10 -10.11 -9.31 -15.83
CA SER A 10 -9.90 -10.67 -15.35
C SER A 10 -8.43 -10.95 -15.01
N ALA A 11 -8.12 -12.09 -14.40
CA ALA A 11 -6.74 -12.51 -14.19
C ALA A 11 -6.04 -12.66 -15.55
N GLY A 12 -4.78 -12.19 -15.67
CA GLY A 12 -4.01 -12.26 -16.93
C GLY A 12 -4.32 -11.18 -17.96
N SER A 13 -5.33 -10.33 -17.78
CA SER A 13 -5.80 -9.34 -18.76
C SER A 13 -5.02 -8.02 -18.82
N GLY A 14 -3.77 -7.99 -18.35
CA GLY A 14 -2.93 -6.78 -18.44
C GLY A 14 -3.24 -5.69 -17.41
N LYS A 15 -3.84 -6.03 -16.25
CA LYS A 15 -4.11 -5.06 -15.16
C LYS A 15 -2.90 -4.23 -14.80
N THR A 16 -1.78 -4.90 -14.56
CA THR A 16 -0.54 -4.24 -14.14
C THR A 16 0.01 -3.36 -15.26
N PHE A 17 -0.11 -3.78 -16.53
CA PHE A 17 0.26 -2.96 -17.68
C PHE A 17 -0.55 -1.66 -17.71
N ASN A 18 -1.86 -1.75 -17.59
CA ASN A 18 -2.74 -0.56 -17.59
C ASN A 18 -2.47 0.35 -16.39
N LEU A 19 -2.18 -0.23 -15.23
CA LEU A 19 -1.88 0.54 -14.02
C LEU A 19 -0.57 1.32 -14.17
N VAL A 20 0.50 0.66 -14.65
CA VAL A 20 1.80 1.29 -14.94
C VAL A 20 1.64 2.35 -16.04
N LYS A 21 0.89 2.07 -17.11
CA LYS A 21 0.61 3.03 -18.16
C LYS A 21 -0.07 4.29 -17.63
N ASN A 22 -1.12 4.14 -16.82
CA ASN A 22 -1.84 5.29 -16.27
C ASN A 22 -0.99 6.08 -15.28
N TYR A 23 -0.18 5.40 -14.46
CA TYR A 23 0.80 6.06 -13.59
C TYR A 23 1.77 6.92 -14.43
N LEU A 24 2.38 6.32 -15.45
CA LEU A 24 3.35 7.00 -16.32
C LEU A 24 2.70 8.12 -17.12
N LYS A 25 1.48 7.95 -17.61
CA LYS A 25 0.73 9.00 -18.30
C LYS A 25 0.60 10.25 -17.44
N ILE A 26 0.22 10.09 -16.16
CA ILE A 26 0.06 11.22 -15.25
C ILE A 26 1.43 11.84 -14.92
N ALA A 27 2.43 11.02 -14.62
CA ALA A 27 3.75 11.49 -14.23
C ALA A 27 4.53 12.16 -15.38
N LEU A 28 4.40 11.67 -16.62
CA LEU A 28 5.05 12.20 -17.81
C LEU A 28 4.31 13.38 -18.47
N ALA A 29 3.07 13.65 -18.04
CA ALA A 29 2.37 14.87 -18.42
C ALA A 29 2.99 16.11 -17.78
N ASP A 30 3.80 15.95 -16.72
CA ASP A 30 4.53 17.03 -16.07
C ASP A 30 5.69 17.51 -16.96
N THR A 31 5.67 18.77 -17.34
CA THR A 31 6.73 19.43 -18.10
C THR A 31 7.69 20.23 -17.23
N ALA A 32 7.49 20.22 -15.91
CA ALA A 32 8.38 20.88 -14.97
C ALA A 32 9.75 20.18 -14.91
N ASN A 33 10.79 20.95 -14.68
CA ASN A 33 12.14 20.42 -14.50
C ASN A 33 12.75 21.00 -13.21
N PRO A 34 12.91 20.19 -12.14
CA PRO A 34 12.55 18.76 -12.03
C PRO A 34 11.04 18.52 -11.96
N PRO A 35 10.56 17.35 -12.40
CA PRO A 35 9.14 17.03 -12.37
C PRO A 35 8.63 16.92 -10.92
N GLN A 36 7.39 17.38 -10.68
CA GLN A 36 6.79 17.43 -9.34
C GLN A 36 5.51 16.60 -9.21
N ILE A 37 4.84 16.33 -10.34
CA ILE A 37 3.53 15.63 -10.32
C ILE A 37 3.66 14.22 -9.72
N TYR A 38 4.75 13.48 -10.01
CA TYR A 38 4.94 12.11 -9.49
C TYR A 38 4.90 12.05 -7.96
N LYS A 39 5.32 13.12 -7.27
CA LYS A 39 5.27 13.21 -5.79
C LYS A 39 3.84 13.27 -5.24
N ARG A 40 2.89 13.67 -6.08
CA ARG A 40 1.47 13.79 -5.75
C ARG A 40 0.66 12.57 -6.17
N ILE A 41 1.28 11.60 -6.85
CA ILE A 41 0.62 10.36 -7.23
C ILE A 41 0.74 9.38 -6.07
N LEU A 42 -0.40 8.88 -5.61
CA LEU A 42 -0.46 7.81 -4.62
C LEU A 42 -1.00 6.55 -5.29
N ALA A 43 -0.21 5.49 -5.33
CA ALA A 43 -0.63 4.17 -5.76
C ALA A 43 -0.68 3.20 -4.58
N ILE A 44 -1.81 2.55 -4.38
CA ILE A 44 -2.06 1.70 -3.21
C ILE A 44 -2.31 0.26 -3.66
N THR A 45 -1.70 -0.67 -2.94
CA THR A 45 -1.88 -2.13 -3.11
C THR A 45 -2.23 -2.78 -1.77
N PHE A 46 -2.61 -4.07 -1.81
CA PHE A 46 -2.88 -4.83 -0.58
C PHE A 46 -1.62 -5.45 0.04
N THR A 47 -0.61 -5.76 -0.76
CA THR A 47 0.58 -6.47 -0.27
C THR A 47 1.87 -5.72 -0.60
N ASN A 48 2.86 -5.86 0.27
CA ASN A 48 4.20 -5.29 0.04
C ASN A 48 4.85 -5.85 -1.23
N LYS A 49 4.60 -7.13 -1.54
CA LYS A 49 5.08 -7.76 -2.77
C LYS A 49 4.51 -7.05 -4.01
N ALA A 50 3.20 -6.83 -4.06
CA ALA A 50 2.56 -6.13 -5.19
C ALA A 50 3.02 -4.68 -5.31
N ALA A 51 3.26 -3.99 -4.19
CA ALA A 51 3.83 -2.64 -4.20
C ALA A 51 5.27 -2.63 -4.75
N GLY A 52 6.10 -3.58 -4.34
CA GLY A 52 7.47 -3.75 -4.86
C GLY A 52 7.47 -4.03 -6.37
N GLU A 53 6.70 -5.00 -6.83
CA GLU A 53 6.56 -5.33 -8.24
C GLU A 53 6.08 -4.13 -9.08
N MET A 54 5.16 -3.32 -8.56
CA MET A 54 4.70 -2.12 -9.25
C MET A 54 5.81 -1.08 -9.37
N LYS A 55 6.57 -0.83 -8.30
CA LYS A 55 7.73 0.08 -8.31
C LYS A 55 8.77 -0.34 -9.35
N GLU A 56 9.14 -1.62 -9.32
CA GLU A 56 10.11 -2.19 -10.28
C GLU A 56 9.64 -2.00 -11.71
N ARG A 57 8.39 -2.32 -12.02
CA ARG A 57 7.82 -2.19 -13.36
C ARG A 57 7.76 -0.74 -13.85
N VAL A 58 7.44 0.22 -12.99
CA VAL A 58 7.47 1.65 -13.36
C VAL A 58 8.90 2.07 -13.70
N ILE A 59 9.88 1.72 -12.86
CA ILE A 59 11.29 2.07 -13.09
C ILE A 59 11.83 1.37 -14.34
N GLU A 60 11.55 0.09 -14.55
CA GLU A 60 11.98 -0.67 -15.71
C GLU A 60 11.37 -0.08 -17.00
N THR A 61 10.09 0.26 -16.97
CA THR A 61 9.41 0.90 -18.11
C THR A 61 10.05 2.25 -18.43
N LEU A 62 10.35 3.08 -17.45
CA LEU A 62 11.05 4.35 -17.67
C LEU A 62 12.44 4.14 -18.29
N LYS A 63 13.22 3.16 -17.80
CA LYS A 63 14.51 2.80 -18.38
C LYS A 63 14.39 2.39 -19.85
N ASN A 64 13.39 1.56 -20.17
CA ASN A 64 13.16 1.08 -21.53
C ASN A 64 12.70 2.22 -22.47
N LEU A 65 11.85 3.13 -21.98
CA LEU A 65 11.44 4.32 -22.74
C LEU A 65 12.62 5.26 -23.03
N THR A 66 13.55 5.42 -22.10
CA THR A 66 14.76 6.24 -22.28
C THR A 66 15.70 5.67 -23.34
N ARG A 67 15.86 4.33 -23.39
CA ARG A 67 16.82 3.67 -24.28
C ARG A 67 16.27 3.35 -25.67
N SER A 68 15.01 3.64 -25.93
CA SER A 68 14.30 3.23 -27.17
C SER A 68 14.31 1.71 -27.45
N GLU A 69 14.62 0.91 -26.42
CA GLU A 69 14.70 -0.55 -26.48
C GLU A 69 13.45 -1.14 -25.80
N LYS A 70 12.79 -2.09 -26.46
CA LYS A 70 11.66 -2.88 -25.92
C LYS A 70 10.44 -2.06 -25.47
N GLN A 71 9.27 -2.68 -25.45
CA GLN A 71 7.95 -2.11 -25.06
C GLN A 71 7.36 -1.09 -26.08
N GLU A 72 7.43 -1.39 -27.36
CA GLU A 72 6.88 -0.58 -28.44
C GLU A 72 5.41 -0.22 -28.20
N ALA A 73 4.57 -1.19 -27.78
CA ALA A 73 3.17 -0.98 -27.47
C ALA A 73 2.91 0.01 -26.30
N MET A 74 3.81 0.09 -25.31
CA MET A 74 3.70 1.07 -24.21
C MET A 74 4.09 2.47 -24.71
N ARG A 75 5.14 2.55 -25.51
CA ARG A 75 5.62 3.81 -26.11
C ARG A 75 4.58 4.42 -27.03
N GLU A 76 4.06 3.65 -27.97
CA GLU A 76 3.01 4.11 -28.90
C GLU A 76 1.81 4.69 -28.16
N LYS A 77 1.28 3.94 -27.19
CA LYS A 77 0.12 4.41 -26.39
C LYS A 77 0.42 5.68 -25.60
N LEU A 78 1.61 5.80 -25.00
CA LEU A 78 1.99 7.00 -24.26
C LEU A 78 2.23 8.20 -25.18
N CYS A 79 2.84 8.00 -26.33
CA CYS A 79 3.00 9.06 -27.35
C CYS A 79 1.63 9.57 -27.83
N GLU A 80 0.71 8.66 -28.11
CA GLU A 80 -0.65 9.00 -28.55
C GLU A 80 -1.40 9.76 -27.43
N GLU A 81 -1.43 9.19 -26.22
CA GLU A 81 -2.19 9.76 -25.10
C GLU A 81 -1.63 11.10 -24.57
N LEU A 82 -0.33 11.32 -24.71
CA LEU A 82 0.34 12.58 -24.31
C LEU A 82 0.53 13.55 -25.48
N SER A 83 0.23 13.12 -26.70
CA SER A 83 0.44 13.90 -27.94
C SER A 83 1.91 14.40 -28.08
N VAL A 84 2.87 13.53 -27.78
CA VAL A 84 4.31 13.84 -27.83
C VAL A 84 5.05 12.91 -28.80
N SER A 85 6.18 13.38 -29.33
CA SER A 85 7.07 12.54 -30.14
C SER A 85 7.78 11.49 -29.28
N SER A 86 8.25 10.41 -29.92
CA SER A 86 9.05 9.37 -29.25
C SER A 86 10.33 9.93 -28.59
N GLN A 87 10.96 10.92 -29.22
CA GLN A 87 12.15 11.58 -28.68
C GLN A 87 11.81 12.40 -27.42
N GLU A 88 10.73 13.15 -27.46
CA GLU A 88 10.26 13.92 -26.32
C GLU A 88 9.87 13.01 -25.16
N LEU A 89 9.17 11.90 -25.43
CA LEU A 89 8.82 10.89 -24.43
C LEU A 89 10.07 10.30 -23.77
N ALA A 90 11.12 9.99 -24.56
CA ALA A 90 12.39 9.47 -24.05
C ALA A 90 13.08 10.51 -23.13
N ASN A 91 13.10 11.79 -23.53
CA ASN A 91 13.68 12.86 -22.72
C ASN A 91 12.94 13.02 -21.39
N ARG A 92 11.59 13.09 -21.42
CA ARG A 92 10.76 13.18 -20.20
C ARG A 92 10.95 11.97 -19.31
N SER A 93 11.04 10.78 -19.89
CA SER A 93 11.27 9.52 -19.15
C SER A 93 12.62 9.52 -18.44
N SER A 94 13.67 10.03 -19.08
CA SER A 94 15.01 10.17 -18.48
C SER A 94 14.99 11.14 -17.29
N VAL A 95 14.38 12.32 -17.47
CA VAL A 95 14.29 13.33 -16.42
C VAL A 95 13.47 12.81 -15.23
N LEU A 96 12.32 12.17 -15.49
CA LEU A 96 11.48 11.58 -14.45
C LEU A 96 12.19 10.45 -13.71
N LEU A 97 12.88 9.55 -14.44
CA LEU A 97 13.65 8.46 -13.83
C LEU A 97 14.70 9.01 -12.86
N ASN A 98 15.48 10.00 -13.29
CA ASN A 98 16.49 10.62 -12.44
C ASN A 98 15.85 11.29 -11.21
N ALA A 99 14.74 12.00 -11.38
CA ALA A 99 14.02 12.62 -10.26
C ALA A 99 13.53 11.59 -9.22
N ILE A 100 12.99 10.46 -9.67
CA ILE A 100 12.56 9.36 -8.80
C ILE A 100 13.74 8.73 -8.07
N LEU A 101 14.87 8.48 -8.77
CA LEU A 101 16.03 7.85 -8.16
C LEU A 101 16.70 8.74 -7.12
N HIS A 102 16.73 10.05 -7.34
CA HIS A 102 17.27 11.01 -6.37
C HIS A 102 16.36 11.25 -5.17
N ASN A 103 15.04 11.14 -5.34
CA ASN A 103 14.04 11.38 -4.29
C ASN A 103 13.10 10.17 -4.16
N TYR A 104 13.66 9.01 -3.91
CA TYR A 104 12.91 7.73 -3.90
C TYR A 104 11.82 7.68 -2.81
N SER A 105 11.99 8.42 -1.71
CA SER A 105 10.98 8.57 -0.65
C SER A 105 9.68 9.20 -1.14
N ASP A 106 9.75 10.06 -2.17
CA ASP A 106 8.60 10.74 -2.74
C ASP A 106 7.83 9.86 -3.74
N PHE A 107 8.40 8.71 -4.11
CA PHE A 107 7.79 7.73 -5.01
C PHE A 107 6.76 6.88 -4.25
N SER A 108 5.56 7.43 -4.09
CA SER A 108 4.51 6.94 -3.19
C SER A 108 3.70 5.78 -3.79
N ILE A 109 4.34 4.61 -3.91
CA ILE A 109 3.67 3.33 -4.18
C ILE A 109 3.84 2.46 -2.94
N GLY A 110 2.74 2.00 -2.33
CA GLY A 110 2.79 1.24 -1.09
C GLY A 110 1.51 0.48 -0.79
N THR A 111 1.41 -0.07 0.41
CA THR A 111 0.20 -0.73 0.89
C THR A 111 -0.78 0.26 1.52
N ILE A 112 -2.05 -0.16 1.66
CA ILE A 112 -3.07 0.61 2.38
C ILE A 112 -2.58 0.91 3.80
N ASP A 113 -2.04 -0.09 4.49
CA ASP A 113 -1.55 0.05 5.87
C ASP A 113 -0.41 1.07 5.97
N SER A 114 0.56 1.01 5.04
CA SER A 114 1.66 1.98 5.01
C SER A 114 1.20 3.41 4.74
N PHE A 115 0.14 3.58 3.95
CA PHE A 115 -0.48 4.88 3.72
C PHE A 115 -1.18 5.39 4.98
N ILE A 116 -2.05 4.58 5.60
CA ILE A 116 -2.75 4.94 6.84
C ILE A 116 -1.74 5.29 7.94
N HIS A 117 -0.69 4.49 8.09
CA HIS A 117 0.38 4.73 9.06
C HIS A 117 1.06 6.10 8.85
N ARG A 118 1.32 6.47 7.59
CA ARG A 118 1.88 7.78 7.24
C ARG A 118 0.92 8.92 7.60
N VAL A 119 -0.38 8.76 7.31
CA VAL A 119 -1.41 9.73 7.67
C VAL A 119 -1.47 9.92 9.18
N VAL A 120 -1.56 8.83 9.95
CA VAL A 120 -1.60 8.91 11.42
C VAL A 120 -0.35 9.59 11.98
N ARG A 121 0.84 9.28 11.45
CA ARG A 121 2.08 9.96 11.86
C ARG A 121 2.06 11.46 11.56
N THR A 122 1.51 11.86 10.43
CA THR A 122 1.41 13.29 10.08
C THR A 122 0.54 14.05 11.07
N PHE A 123 -0.52 13.42 11.58
CA PHE A 123 -1.45 14.01 12.55
C PHE A 123 -1.18 13.59 14.00
N ALA A 124 -0.02 13.00 14.30
CA ALA A 124 0.28 12.46 15.62
C ALA A 124 0.14 13.50 16.73
N LEU A 125 0.58 14.74 16.51
CA LEU A 125 0.45 15.83 17.48
C LEU A 125 -1.01 16.21 17.72
N ASP A 126 -1.81 16.30 16.66
CA ASP A 126 -3.24 16.63 16.76
C ASP A 126 -4.01 15.53 17.49
N LEU A 127 -3.59 14.28 17.31
CA LEU A 127 -4.13 13.10 17.99
C LEU A 127 -3.57 12.91 19.41
N ARG A 128 -2.70 13.80 19.88
CA ARG A 128 -2.01 13.71 21.18
C ARG A 128 -1.22 12.41 21.37
N LEU A 129 -0.69 11.86 20.28
CA LEU A 129 0.17 10.69 20.31
C LEU A 129 1.63 11.12 20.53
N PRO A 130 2.43 10.33 21.25
CA PRO A 130 3.87 10.59 21.37
C PRO A 130 4.52 10.47 19.98
N LEU A 131 5.54 11.30 19.68
CA LEU A 131 6.20 11.30 18.36
C LEU A 131 6.84 9.95 17.98
N ASN A 132 7.18 9.15 18.98
CA ASN A 132 7.77 7.83 18.82
C ASN A 132 6.76 6.68 18.99
N PHE A 133 5.46 6.93 18.81
CA PHE A 133 4.48 5.86 18.90
C PHE A 133 4.72 4.79 17.83
N THR A 134 4.46 3.55 18.20
CA THR A 134 4.47 2.39 17.30
C THR A 134 3.04 1.89 17.12
N ILE A 135 2.74 1.38 15.93
CA ILE A 135 1.48 0.71 15.67
C ILE A 135 1.76 -0.80 15.73
N GLU A 136 1.11 -1.47 16.70
CA GLU A 136 1.18 -2.92 16.78
C GLU A 136 0.14 -3.53 15.82
N MET A 137 0.61 -4.33 14.87
CA MET A 137 -0.23 -5.01 13.88
C MET A 137 -0.44 -6.48 14.23
N ASN A 138 0.30 -7.00 15.21
CA ASN A 138 0.18 -8.37 15.65
C ASN A 138 -1.02 -8.52 16.59
N ARG A 139 -2.15 -8.93 15.99
CA ARG A 139 -3.41 -9.13 16.73
C ARG A 139 -3.29 -10.17 17.84
N ASP A 140 -2.51 -11.24 17.62
CA ASP A 140 -2.37 -12.33 18.58
C ASP A 140 -1.60 -11.86 19.81
N LEU A 141 -0.59 -11.01 19.63
CA LEU A 141 0.14 -10.37 20.72
C LEU A 141 -0.78 -9.48 21.57
N ILE A 142 -1.60 -8.63 20.91
CA ILE A 142 -2.55 -7.76 21.60
C ILE A 142 -3.57 -8.58 22.38
N LEU A 143 -4.13 -9.63 21.76
CA LEU A 143 -5.08 -10.53 22.41
C LEU A 143 -4.45 -11.22 23.63
N ALA A 144 -3.22 -11.73 23.52
CA ALA A 144 -2.52 -12.34 24.64
C ALA A 144 -2.34 -11.37 25.80
N GLN A 145 -1.94 -10.14 25.53
CA GLN A 145 -1.83 -9.09 26.56
C GLN A 145 -3.18 -8.75 27.20
N CYS A 146 -4.25 -8.64 26.40
CA CYS A 146 -5.60 -8.40 26.95
C CYS A 146 -6.06 -9.55 27.85
N ILE A 147 -5.81 -10.80 27.45
CA ILE A 147 -6.15 -11.99 28.25
C ILE A 147 -5.37 -11.98 29.58
N GLU A 148 -4.07 -11.66 29.53
CA GLU A 148 -3.24 -11.55 30.73
C GLU A 148 -3.76 -10.48 31.69
N GLU A 149 -4.13 -9.31 31.17
CA GLU A 149 -4.70 -8.23 32.00
C GLU A 149 -6.08 -8.61 32.59
N LEU A 150 -6.91 -9.33 31.83
CA LEU A 150 -8.17 -9.86 32.34
C LEU A 150 -7.93 -10.93 33.44
N ALA A 151 -6.96 -11.81 33.23
CA ALA A 151 -6.63 -12.84 34.23
C ALA A 151 -6.14 -12.25 35.55
N LYS A 152 -5.40 -11.15 35.53
CA LYS A 152 -4.96 -10.43 36.76
C LYS A 152 -6.13 -9.87 37.57
N LYS A 153 -7.27 -9.57 36.94
CA LYS A 153 -8.44 -9.05 37.60
C LYS A 153 -9.35 -10.12 38.21
N VAL A 154 -9.06 -11.39 37.96
CA VAL A 154 -9.81 -12.50 38.57
C VAL A 154 -9.57 -12.52 40.09
N GLY A 155 -10.63 -12.51 40.86
CA GLY A 155 -10.58 -12.41 42.31
C GLY A 155 -10.66 -10.97 42.86
N GLU A 156 -10.39 -9.95 42.04
CA GLU A 156 -10.55 -8.53 42.42
C GLU A 156 -11.85 -7.94 41.89
N ASP A 157 -12.21 -8.28 40.66
CA ASP A 157 -13.46 -7.85 40.01
C ASP A 157 -14.45 -9.02 39.96
N GLU A 158 -15.56 -8.90 40.68
CA GLU A 158 -16.60 -9.95 40.77
C GLU A 158 -17.20 -10.27 39.38
N THR A 159 -17.40 -9.26 38.54
CA THR A 159 -18.02 -9.43 37.23
C THR A 159 -17.10 -10.21 36.30
N ILE A 160 -15.86 -9.83 36.24
CA ILE A 160 -14.83 -10.50 35.42
C ILE A 160 -14.60 -11.93 35.92
N THR A 161 -14.50 -12.09 37.24
CA THR A 161 -14.35 -13.41 37.90
C THR A 161 -15.47 -14.36 37.50
N LYS A 162 -16.74 -13.89 37.61
CA LYS A 162 -17.89 -14.68 37.25
C LYS A 162 -17.90 -15.08 35.79
N ILE A 163 -17.69 -14.12 34.87
CA ILE A 163 -17.67 -14.38 33.41
C ILE A 163 -16.59 -15.40 33.04
N LEU A 164 -15.38 -15.24 33.55
CA LEU A 164 -14.27 -16.15 33.23
C LEU A 164 -14.46 -17.54 33.83
N THR A 165 -15.07 -17.63 35.01
CA THR A 165 -15.38 -18.91 35.64
C THR A 165 -16.46 -19.66 34.84
N GLU A 166 -17.53 -18.99 34.46
CA GLU A 166 -18.58 -19.58 33.61
C GLU A 166 -18.06 -20.01 32.25
N PHE A 167 -17.21 -19.18 31.62
CA PHE A 167 -16.57 -19.53 30.35
C PHE A 167 -15.68 -20.78 30.47
N SER A 168 -14.87 -20.86 31.53
CA SER A 168 -13.99 -22.02 31.76
C SER A 168 -14.77 -23.30 32.00
N GLN A 169 -15.85 -23.25 32.77
CA GLN A 169 -16.75 -24.39 33.01
C GLN A 169 -17.40 -24.89 31.70
N THR A 170 -17.93 -23.96 30.89
CA THR A 170 -18.55 -24.30 29.60
C THR A 170 -17.55 -24.98 28.65
N ARG A 171 -16.31 -24.50 28.63
CA ARG A 171 -15.24 -25.07 27.79
C ARG A 171 -14.86 -26.50 28.26
N MET A 172 -14.73 -26.71 29.56
CA MET A 172 -14.43 -28.05 30.10
C MET A 172 -15.52 -29.06 29.74
N GLU A 173 -16.80 -28.67 29.87
CA GLU A 173 -17.93 -29.51 29.47
C GLU A 173 -17.95 -29.85 27.98
N GLU A 174 -17.55 -28.91 27.10
CA GLU A 174 -17.46 -29.14 25.67
C GLU A 174 -16.30 -30.09 25.30
N GLU A 175 -15.16 -30.01 25.99
CA GLU A 175 -14.01 -30.89 25.78
C GLU A 175 -14.32 -32.33 26.27
N ASP A 176 -14.97 -32.49 27.40
CA ASP A 176 -15.39 -33.79 27.91
C ASP A 176 -16.41 -34.47 26.96
N ARG A 177 -17.32 -33.74 26.37
CA ARG A 177 -18.27 -34.24 25.37
C ARG A 177 -17.59 -34.67 24.06
N LYS A 178 -16.48 -34.03 23.69
CA LYS A 178 -15.70 -34.42 22.50
C LYS A 178 -14.79 -35.61 22.75
N SER A 179 -14.30 -35.78 23.95
CA SER A 179 -13.45 -36.91 24.37
C SER A 179 -14.22 -38.22 24.54
N THR A 180 -15.55 -38.16 24.72
CA THR A 180 -16.42 -39.33 24.97
C THR A 180 -17.08 -39.85 23.67
N ARG A 181 -16.74 -39.31 22.52
CA ARG A 181 -17.15 -39.76 21.18
C ARG A 181 -15.99 -40.34 20.39
#